data_1e4a045773f7236050bf8a7e70141e30
#
_entry.id   1e4a045773f7236050bf8a7e70141e30
#
_cell.length_a   1.000
_cell.length_b   1.000
_cell.length_c   1.000
_cell.angle_alpha   90.00
_cell.angle_beta   90.00
_cell.angle_gamma   90.00
#
_symmetry.space_group_name_H-M   'P 1'
#
loop_
_entity.id
_entity.type
_entity.pdbx_description
1 polymer ?
#
loop_
_entity_poly.entity_id
_entity_poly.type
_entity_poly.pdbx_seq_one_letter_code
_entity_poly.pdbx_strand_id
1 'polypeptide(L)'
;MKLRFSLFFLAWLLVLPGLHAQSPSPIPTVDDLVAKNLEAKGGAAALQAIQTVRFQGRLLVNQGQIELTYTQTKKRPGKVRTDSVLQGMALVQAYDGTSGWKIYPLQGRKDPERMSSDEAKSLVQDAEIGGPLENWKEQGKTVTYLGTEDVEGTPAHKLEVVRKNGDVDYVYLDPDYFLEIRIISQITQQGAKIVLETDLGDYEKVGGVYFPFSIETGSKGSNDKQKIILEKGEANGPVDDAFFQFPAPAKKS
;
A
#
# COMPACT_ATOMS: atom_id res chain seq x y z
N MET A 1 -33.64 -13.42 87.84
CA MET A 1 -32.65 -12.67 87.07
C MET A 1 -32.85 -13.06 85.62
N LYS A 2 -33.55 -12.22 84.82
CA LYS A 2 -33.92 -12.52 83.41
C LYS A 2 -32.99 -11.74 82.49
N LEU A 3 -32.13 -12.45 81.75
CA LEU A 3 -31.21 -11.89 80.76
C LEU A 3 -31.96 -11.70 79.44
N ARG A 4 -32.07 -10.46 79.00
CA ARG A 4 -32.62 -10.10 77.64
C ARG A 4 -31.49 -10.04 76.66
N PHE A 5 -31.48 -10.98 75.66
CA PHE A 5 -30.64 -10.88 74.46
C PHE A 5 -31.31 -9.97 73.42
N SER A 6 -30.65 -8.89 73.11
CA SER A 6 -31.06 -7.98 72.01
C SER A 6 -30.30 -8.37 70.72
N LEU A 7 -31.05 -8.87 69.75
CA LEU A 7 -30.49 -9.14 68.35
C LEU A 7 -30.38 -7.83 67.60
N PHE A 8 -29.17 -7.43 67.34
CA PHE A 8 -28.89 -6.38 66.29
C PHE A 8 -28.85 -7.04 64.91
N PHE A 9 -29.84 -6.74 64.08
CA PHE A 9 -29.84 -7.07 62.64
C PHE A 9 -28.99 -6.01 61.91
N LEU A 10 -27.80 -6.40 61.49
CA LEU A 10 -26.96 -5.55 60.59
C LEU A 10 -27.39 -5.79 59.14
N ALA A 11 -28.14 -4.85 58.56
CA ALA A 11 -28.52 -4.87 57.15
C ALA A 11 -27.30 -4.52 56.27
N TRP A 12 -26.74 -5.50 55.60
CA TRP A 12 -25.68 -5.31 54.60
C TRP A 12 -26.32 -4.82 53.28
N LEU A 13 -26.16 -3.54 52.98
CA LEU A 13 -26.52 -2.99 51.67
C LEU A 13 -25.52 -3.51 50.61
N LEU A 14 -25.96 -4.45 49.78
CA LEU A 14 -25.25 -4.88 48.59
C LEU A 14 -25.32 -3.75 47.53
N VAL A 15 -24.26 -2.94 47.44
CA VAL A 15 -24.07 -2.02 46.32
C VAL A 15 -23.63 -2.86 45.12
N LEU A 16 -24.55 -3.15 44.21
CA LEU A 16 -24.24 -3.73 42.90
C LEU A 16 -23.46 -2.68 42.07
N PRO A 17 -22.25 -2.99 41.59
CA PRO A 17 -21.59 -2.11 40.64
C PRO A 17 -22.44 -2.02 39.39
N GLY A 18 -22.88 -0.80 39.05
CA GLY A 18 -23.63 -0.55 37.81
C GLY A 18 -22.80 -0.99 36.60
N LEU A 19 -23.32 -1.95 35.83
CA LEU A 19 -22.83 -2.20 34.49
C LEU A 19 -23.03 -0.91 33.67
N HIS A 20 -21.96 -0.15 33.49
CA HIS A 20 -21.93 0.90 32.48
C HIS A 20 -21.92 0.19 31.13
N ALA A 21 -23.07 0.10 30.48
CA ALA A 21 -23.15 -0.25 29.09
C ALA A 21 -22.34 0.80 28.31
N GLN A 22 -21.16 0.44 27.80
CA GLN A 22 -20.41 1.27 26.88
C GLN A 22 -21.30 1.47 25.65
N SER A 23 -21.65 2.72 25.36
CA SER A 23 -22.30 3.06 24.11
C SER A 23 -21.42 2.56 22.95
N PRO A 24 -21.99 1.91 21.94
CA PRO A 24 -21.21 1.48 20.79
C PRO A 24 -20.47 2.69 20.21
N SER A 25 -19.18 2.53 19.99
CA SER A 25 -18.36 3.58 19.33
C SER A 25 -18.99 3.94 18.00
N PRO A 26 -19.09 5.22 17.64
CA PRO A 26 -19.66 5.61 16.36
C PRO A 26 -18.88 4.95 15.22
N ILE A 27 -19.61 4.49 14.20
CA ILE A 27 -19.00 3.92 12.98
C ILE A 27 -18.16 5.03 12.33
N PRO A 28 -16.86 4.80 12.07
CA PRO A 28 -16.01 5.83 11.49
C PRO A 28 -16.47 6.17 10.07
N THR A 29 -16.38 7.43 9.69
CA THR A 29 -16.65 7.85 8.32
C THR A 29 -15.44 7.55 7.40
N VAL A 30 -15.66 7.54 6.09
CA VAL A 30 -14.58 7.43 5.09
C VAL A 30 -13.57 8.56 5.28
N ASP A 31 -14.04 9.80 5.44
CA ASP A 31 -13.15 10.96 5.60
C ASP A 31 -12.31 10.85 6.89
N ASP A 32 -12.87 10.32 7.99
CA ASP A 32 -12.13 10.08 9.23
C ASP A 32 -11.03 9.03 9.03
N LEU A 33 -11.34 7.91 8.39
CA LEU A 33 -10.37 6.83 8.15
C LEU A 33 -9.24 7.28 7.22
N VAL A 34 -9.57 7.99 6.14
CA VAL A 34 -8.57 8.54 5.23
C VAL A 34 -7.72 9.60 5.91
N ALA A 35 -8.31 10.51 6.70
CA ALA A 35 -7.56 11.51 7.46
C ALA A 35 -6.57 10.86 8.44
N LYS A 36 -6.99 9.84 9.18
CA LYS A 36 -6.14 9.08 10.10
C LYS A 36 -5.02 8.33 9.37
N ASN A 37 -5.31 7.73 8.21
CA ASN A 37 -4.28 7.09 7.37
C ASN A 37 -3.22 8.10 6.91
N LEU A 38 -3.65 9.26 6.39
CA LEU A 38 -2.72 10.31 5.96
C LEU A 38 -1.90 10.86 7.13
N GLU A 39 -2.51 11.04 8.31
CA GLU A 39 -1.82 11.46 9.53
C GLU A 39 -0.78 10.41 9.97
N ALA A 40 -1.15 9.13 9.99
CA ALA A 40 -0.27 8.01 10.31
C ALA A 40 0.95 7.95 9.38
N LYS A 41 0.77 8.28 8.11
CA LYS A 41 1.85 8.37 7.12
C LYS A 41 2.77 9.57 7.33
N GLY A 42 2.44 10.52 8.18
CA GLY A 42 3.25 11.73 8.46
C GLY A 42 2.55 13.03 8.10
N GLY A 43 1.28 12.96 7.68
CA GLY A 43 0.42 14.07 7.36
C GLY A 43 0.37 14.43 5.87
N ALA A 44 -0.77 14.93 5.42
CA ALA A 44 -1.02 15.27 4.02
C ALA A 44 0.01 16.27 3.47
N ALA A 45 0.42 17.28 4.27
CA ALA A 45 1.40 18.27 3.85
C ALA A 45 2.79 17.66 3.61
N ALA A 46 3.26 16.77 4.49
CA ALA A 46 4.53 16.08 4.31
C ALA A 46 4.49 15.18 3.08
N LEU A 47 3.38 14.45 2.88
CA LEU A 47 3.21 13.58 1.73
C LEU A 47 3.19 14.36 0.40
N GLN A 48 2.51 15.52 0.34
CA GLN A 48 2.51 16.41 -0.83
C GLN A 48 3.87 17.04 -1.12
N ALA A 49 4.69 17.26 -0.08
CA ALA A 49 6.04 17.78 -0.22
C ALA A 49 7.00 16.77 -0.87
N ILE A 50 6.67 15.47 -0.90
CA ILE A 50 7.45 14.46 -1.62
C ILE A 50 7.19 14.59 -3.12
N GLN A 51 8.15 15.15 -3.85
CA GLN A 51 8.09 15.27 -5.32
C GLN A 51 8.74 14.09 -6.02
N THR A 52 9.78 13.53 -5.42
CA THR A 52 10.45 12.31 -5.88
C THR A 52 10.74 11.42 -4.68
N VAL A 53 10.69 10.12 -4.89
CA VAL A 53 11.17 9.14 -3.92
C VAL A 53 11.88 8.01 -4.65
N ARG A 54 13.04 7.60 -4.13
CA ARG A 54 13.82 6.48 -4.63
C ARG A 54 14.01 5.47 -3.52
N PHE A 55 13.68 4.22 -3.82
CA PHE A 55 13.90 3.08 -2.95
C PHE A 55 14.93 2.16 -3.55
N GLN A 56 15.73 1.54 -2.70
CA GLN A 56 16.70 0.51 -3.04
C GLN A 56 16.54 -0.67 -2.08
N GLY A 57 16.75 -1.88 -2.59
CA GLY A 57 16.59 -3.09 -1.80
C GLY A 57 16.72 -4.33 -2.66
N ARG A 58 15.97 -5.38 -2.31
CA ARG A 58 16.01 -6.69 -2.94
C ARG A 58 14.60 -7.13 -3.32
N LEU A 59 14.50 -7.80 -4.46
CA LEU A 59 13.30 -8.50 -4.92
C LEU A 59 13.56 -10.02 -4.83
N LEU A 60 12.77 -10.69 -4.03
CA LEU A 60 12.79 -12.15 -3.86
C LEU A 60 11.64 -12.75 -4.66
N VAL A 61 11.93 -13.69 -5.53
CA VAL A 61 10.95 -14.43 -6.33
C VAL A 61 11.15 -15.94 -6.17
N ASN A 62 10.15 -16.72 -6.60
CA ASN A 62 10.19 -18.19 -6.45
C ASN A 62 10.47 -18.60 -4.98
N GLN A 63 9.62 -18.09 -4.05
CA GLN A 63 9.76 -18.37 -2.60
C GLN A 63 11.14 -18.01 -2.03
N GLY A 64 11.77 -16.95 -2.55
CA GLY A 64 13.07 -16.48 -2.09
C GLY A 64 14.28 -17.21 -2.68
N GLN A 65 14.09 -18.17 -3.57
CA GLN A 65 15.19 -18.91 -4.21
C GLN A 65 15.97 -18.05 -5.21
N ILE A 66 15.35 -17.02 -5.76
CA ILE A 66 15.96 -16.09 -6.71
C ILE A 66 15.90 -14.69 -6.10
N GLU A 67 17.05 -14.06 -5.98
CA GLU A 67 17.21 -12.71 -5.48
C GLU A 67 17.72 -11.79 -6.59
N LEU A 68 17.03 -10.65 -6.77
CA LEU A 68 17.43 -9.56 -7.65
C LEU A 68 17.72 -8.32 -6.82
N THR A 69 18.67 -7.50 -7.25
CA THR A 69 18.71 -6.13 -6.74
C THR A 69 17.45 -5.40 -7.21
N TYR A 70 16.96 -4.49 -6.40
CA TYR A 70 15.74 -3.74 -6.69
C TYR A 70 15.98 -2.24 -6.48
N THR A 71 15.56 -1.46 -7.45
CA THR A 71 15.49 0.01 -7.33
C THR A 71 14.16 0.48 -7.92
N GLN A 72 13.41 1.27 -7.16
CA GLN A 72 12.22 1.94 -7.67
C GLN A 72 12.35 3.45 -7.46
N THR A 73 12.08 4.21 -8.50
CA THR A 73 12.05 5.67 -8.46
C THR A 73 10.67 6.14 -8.89
N LYS A 74 10.03 6.95 -8.06
CA LYS A 74 8.75 7.60 -8.38
C LYS A 74 8.94 9.11 -8.43
N LYS A 75 8.19 9.78 -9.32
CA LYS A 75 8.20 11.25 -9.44
C LYS A 75 6.80 11.76 -9.76
N ARG A 76 6.39 12.81 -9.08
CA ARG A 76 5.14 13.51 -9.42
C ARG A 76 5.29 14.32 -10.72
N PRO A 77 4.19 14.45 -11.51
CA PRO A 77 2.96 13.68 -11.38
C PRO A 77 3.10 12.31 -12.06
N GLY A 78 2.75 11.23 -11.33
CA GLY A 78 2.45 9.91 -11.89
C GLY A 78 3.55 9.24 -12.72
N LYS A 79 4.83 9.39 -12.37
CA LYS A 79 5.94 8.71 -13.04
C LYS A 79 6.56 7.66 -12.12
N VAL A 80 6.91 6.51 -12.69
CA VAL A 80 7.61 5.44 -11.98
C VAL A 80 8.59 4.72 -12.91
N ARG A 81 9.72 4.31 -12.36
CA ARG A 81 10.65 3.38 -12.98
C ARG A 81 11.16 2.39 -11.94
N THR A 82 11.12 1.11 -12.31
CA THR A 82 11.65 0.00 -11.54
C THR A 82 12.75 -0.69 -12.33
N ASP A 83 13.91 -0.84 -11.72
CA ASP A 83 15.05 -1.58 -12.24
C ASP A 83 15.33 -2.76 -11.31
N SER A 84 15.28 -3.98 -11.83
CA SER A 84 15.64 -5.21 -11.11
C SER A 84 16.77 -5.92 -11.85
N VAL A 85 17.86 -6.30 -11.16
CA VAL A 85 19.03 -6.90 -11.82
C VAL A 85 19.27 -8.29 -11.29
N LEU A 86 19.32 -9.25 -12.21
CA LEU A 86 19.71 -10.65 -11.97
C LEU A 86 20.95 -10.98 -12.78
N GLN A 87 22.06 -11.30 -12.11
CA GLN A 87 23.31 -11.72 -12.77
C GLN A 87 23.76 -10.78 -13.91
N GLY A 88 23.63 -9.47 -13.70
CA GLY A 88 23.99 -8.44 -14.69
C GLY A 88 22.94 -8.19 -15.76
N MET A 89 21.84 -8.91 -15.79
CA MET A 89 20.70 -8.65 -16.68
C MET A 89 19.71 -7.72 -16.01
N ALA A 90 19.48 -6.54 -16.57
CA ALA A 90 18.53 -5.57 -16.05
C ALA A 90 17.13 -5.78 -16.63
N LEU A 91 16.16 -6.02 -15.76
CA LEU A 91 14.73 -5.95 -16.04
C LEU A 91 14.28 -4.54 -15.69
N VAL A 92 13.70 -3.84 -16.66
CA VAL A 92 13.26 -2.46 -16.46
C VAL A 92 11.80 -2.33 -16.81
N GLN A 93 11.06 -1.62 -15.97
CA GLN A 93 9.70 -1.18 -16.27
C GLN A 93 9.59 0.30 -15.91
N ALA A 94 9.00 1.09 -16.79
CA ALA A 94 8.81 2.50 -16.53
C ALA A 94 7.51 3.04 -17.13
N TYR A 95 6.99 4.06 -16.46
CA TYR A 95 5.85 4.86 -16.92
C TYR A 95 6.20 6.35 -16.79
N ASP A 96 6.08 7.08 -17.89
CA ASP A 96 6.50 8.49 -17.97
C ASP A 96 5.40 9.50 -17.64
N GLY A 97 4.25 9.00 -17.14
CA GLY A 97 3.03 9.77 -16.92
C GLY A 97 2.03 9.68 -18.08
N THR A 98 2.41 9.09 -19.21
CA THR A 98 1.59 8.95 -20.41
C THR A 98 1.64 7.55 -21.00
N SER A 99 2.83 6.96 -21.08
CA SER A 99 3.06 5.65 -21.69
C SER A 99 4.03 4.79 -20.88
N GLY A 100 3.79 3.49 -20.89
CA GLY A 100 4.66 2.49 -20.28
C GLY A 100 5.63 1.86 -21.27
N TRP A 101 6.76 1.40 -20.77
CA TRP A 101 7.71 0.58 -21.49
C TRP A 101 8.45 -0.38 -20.59
N LYS A 102 9.06 -1.41 -21.20
CA LYS A 102 9.78 -2.46 -20.47
C LYS A 102 10.99 -2.95 -21.24
N ILE A 103 11.98 -3.48 -20.51
CA ILE A 103 13.06 -4.34 -21.03
C ILE A 103 12.97 -5.64 -20.24
N TYR A 104 12.84 -6.76 -20.94
CA TYR A 104 12.71 -8.08 -20.30
C TYR A 104 13.67 -9.10 -20.94
N PRO A 105 14.98 -9.07 -20.60
CA PRO A 105 16.02 -9.82 -21.30
C PRO A 105 15.93 -11.33 -21.08
N LEU A 106 15.25 -11.80 -20.03
CA LEU A 106 15.09 -13.24 -19.71
C LEU A 106 14.34 -14.01 -20.81
N GLN A 107 13.60 -13.33 -21.69
CA GLN A 107 12.91 -13.92 -22.84
C GLN A 107 13.64 -13.68 -24.18
N GLY A 108 14.94 -13.34 -24.13
CA GLY A 108 15.74 -13.02 -25.32
C GLY A 108 15.48 -11.61 -25.89
N ARG A 109 14.61 -10.81 -25.24
CA ARG A 109 14.22 -9.47 -25.69
C ARG A 109 15.05 -8.41 -24.96
N LYS A 110 16.18 -8.02 -25.55
CA LYS A 110 17.11 -7.05 -24.96
C LYS A 110 16.74 -5.60 -25.26
N ASP A 111 15.90 -5.38 -26.27
CA ASP A 111 15.49 -4.03 -26.69
C ASP A 111 14.30 -3.54 -25.87
N PRO A 112 14.17 -2.22 -25.66
CA PRO A 112 12.99 -1.64 -25.04
C PRO A 112 11.74 -1.89 -25.88
N GLU A 113 10.64 -2.28 -25.20
CA GLU A 113 9.33 -2.47 -25.81
C GLU A 113 8.30 -1.54 -25.16
N ARG A 114 7.43 -0.92 -25.96
CA ARG A 114 6.30 -0.16 -25.45
C ARG A 114 5.24 -1.11 -24.88
N MET A 115 4.67 -0.72 -23.77
CA MET A 115 3.51 -1.39 -23.19
C MET A 115 2.22 -0.85 -23.80
N SER A 116 1.21 -1.70 -23.95
CA SER A 116 -0.16 -1.22 -24.15
C SER A 116 -0.67 -0.50 -22.87
N SER A 117 -1.73 0.28 -22.99
CA SER A 117 -2.34 0.94 -21.84
C SER A 117 -2.81 -0.07 -20.77
N ASP A 118 -3.25 -1.24 -21.20
CA ASP A 118 -3.66 -2.32 -20.30
C ASP A 118 -2.47 -2.92 -19.54
N GLU A 119 -1.34 -3.16 -20.21
CA GLU A 119 -0.12 -3.66 -19.57
C GLU A 119 0.46 -2.64 -18.57
N ALA A 120 0.30 -1.35 -18.84
CA ALA A 120 0.83 -0.29 -17.98
C ALA A 120 -0.03 0.02 -16.74
N LYS A 121 -1.22 -0.58 -16.57
CA LYS A 121 -2.13 -0.29 -15.46
C LYS A 121 -1.51 -0.43 -14.08
N SER A 122 -0.73 -1.50 -13.85
CA SER A 122 -0.03 -1.69 -12.58
C SER A 122 1.01 -0.58 -12.33
N LEU A 123 1.74 -0.16 -13.36
CA LEU A 123 2.71 0.94 -13.24
C LEU A 123 2.03 2.28 -12.94
N VAL A 124 0.83 2.52 -13.48
CA VAL A 124 0.03 3.72 -13.15
C VAL A 124 -0.32 3.73 -11.66
N GLN A 125 -0.69 2.57 -11.10
CA GLN A 125 -0.97 2.44 -9.67
C GLN A 125 0.31 2.59 -8.83
N ASP A 126 1.40 1.96 -9.25
CA ASP A 126 2.71 2.06 -8.59
C ASP A 126 3.28 3.50 -8.61
N ALA A 127 2.91 4.32 -9.57
CA ALA A 127 3.33 5.71 -9.67
C ALA A 127 2.72 6.62 -8.58
N GLU A 128 1.66 6.16 -7.90
CA GLU A 128 1.06 6.87 -6.78
C GLU A 128 1.99 6.83 -5.56
N ILE A 129 2.58 7.99 -5.18
CA ILE A 129 3.53 8.06 -4.06
C ILE A 129 2.84 7.78 -2.73
N GLY A 130 1.67 8.36 -2.52
CA GLY A 130 0.91 8.22 -1.27
C GLY A 130 -0.10 7.07 -1.27
N GLY A 131 -0.15 6.28 -2.34
CA GLY A 131 -1.05 5.15 -2.46
C GLY A 131 -2.49 5.52 -2.82
N PRO A 132 -3.42 4.54 -2.77
CA PRO A 132 -4.77 4.69 -3.33
C PRO A 132 -5.65 5.72 -2.64
N LEU A 133 -5.40 6.04 -1.37
CA LEU A 133 -6.21 6.95 -0.57
C LEU A 133 -5.76 8.42 -0.68
N GLU A 134 -4.52 8.67 -1.15
CA GLU A 134 -4.04 10.05 -1.34
C GLU A 134 -4.84 10.75 -2.44
N ASN A 135 -5.32 11.97 -2.16
CA ASN A 135 -6.04 12.82 -3.12
C ASN A 135 -7.16 12.09 -3.88
N TRP A 136 -7.85 11.15 -3.21
CA TRP A 136 -8.83 10.29 -3.86
C TRP A 136 -9.98 11.07 -4.51
N LYS A 137 -10.45 12.16 -3.87
CA LYS A 137 -11.53 13.02 -4.41
C LYS A 137 -11.06 13.75 -5.68
N GLU A 138 -9.89 14.36 -5.65
CA GLU A 138 -9.29 15.11 -6.76
C GLU A 138 -8.96 14.19 -7.94
N GLN A 139 -8.56 12.96 -7.65
CA GLN A 139 -8.33 11.92 -8.66
C GLN A 139 -9.63 11.30 -9.19
N GLY A 140 -10.79 11.69 -8.62
CA GLY A 140 -12.12 11.20 -9.02
C GLY A 140 -12.31 9.72 -8.74
N LYS A 141 -11.68 9.21 -7.70
CA LYS A 141 -11.94 7.90 -7.12
C LYS A 141 -13.18 7.97 -6.23
N THR A 142 -13.85 6.85 -6.03
CA THR A 142 -14.90 6.70 -5.03
C THR A 142 -14.39 5.81 -3.91
N VAL A 143 -14.58 6.20 -2.66
CA VAL A 143 -14.18 5.39 -1.50
C VAL A 143 -15.40 5.06 -0.65
N THR A 144 -15.53 3.80 -0.27
CA THR A 144 -16.62 3.30 0.58
C THR A 144 -16.03 2.50 1.74
N TYR A 145 -16.49 2.77 2.95
CA TYR A 145 -16.13 1.95 4.12
C TYR A 145 -17.03 0.71 4.18
N LEU A 146 -16.43 -0.47 4.19
CA LEU A 146 -17.13 -1.76 4.20
C LEU A 146 -17.17 -2.43 5.59
N GLY A 147 -16.74 -1.74 6.63
CA GLY A 147 -16.63 -2.32 7.98
C GLY A 147 -15.25 -2.89 8.25
N THR A 148 -15.17 -3.82 9.22
CA THR A 148 -13.94 -4.51 9.57
C THR A 148 -13.91 -5.91 9.00
N GLU A 149 -12.73 -6.37 8.59
CA GLU A 149 -12.47 -7.73 8.14
C GLU A 149 -11.16 -8.23 8.76
N ASP A 150 -11.10 -9.49 9.12
CA ASP A 150 -9.89 -10.09 9.70
C ASP A 150 -8.79 -10.24 8.64
N VAL A 151 -7.61 -9.72 8.96
CA VAL A 151 -6.38 -9.90 8.20
C VAL A 151 -5.37 -10.55 9.14
N GLU A 152 -5.24 -11.87 9.05
CA GLU A 152 -4.29 -12.66 9.86
C GLU A 152 -4.38 -12.40 11.37
N GLY A 153 -5.60 -12.30 11.89
CA GLY A 153 -5.88 -12.04 13.31
C GLY A 153 -6.02 -10.55 13.66
N THR A 154 -5.85 -9.65 12.71
CA THR A 154 -6.05 -8.21 12.89
C THR A 154 -7.41 -7.77 12.32
N PRO A 155 -8.33 -7.20 13.12
CA PRO A 155 -9.63 -6.71 12.64
C PRO A 155 -9.47 -5.37 11.90
N ALA A 156 -8.94 -5.42 10.69
CA ALA A 156 -8.60 -4.26 9.88
C ALA A 156 -9.82 -3.52 9.34
N HIS A 157 -9.75 -2.19 9.25
CA HIS A 157 -10.75 -1.37 8.56
C HIS A 157 -10.64 -1.59 7.06
N LYS A 158 -11.72 -2.04 6.41
CA LYS A 158 -11.77 -2.30 4.97
C LYS A 158 -12.42 -1.15 4.23
N LEU A 159 -11.67 -0.57 3.30
CA LEU A 159 -12.12 0.48 2.38
C LEU A 159 -12.12 -0.08 0.95
N GLU A 160 -13.21 0.14 0.21
CA GLU A 160 -13.26 -0.08 -1.23
C GLU A 160 -12.93 1.23 -1.94
N VAL A 161 -11.98 1.20 -2.86
CA VAL A 161 -11.56 2.33 -3.68
C VAL A 161 -11.83 2.00 -5.14
N VAL A 162 -12.84 2.62 -5.73
CA VAL A 162 -13.15 2.45 -7.16
C VAL A 162 -12.44 3.54 -7.95
N ARG A 163 -11.59 3.14 -8.88
CA ARG A 163 -10.82 4.03 -9.77
C ARG A 163 -11.66 4.45 -10.98
N LYS A 164 -11.31 5.58 -11.63
CA LYS A 164 -12.01 6.07 -12.83
C LYS A 164 -12.09 5.07 -13.99
N ASN A 165 -11.12 4.19 -14.11
CA ASN A 165 -11.06 3.15 -15.13
C ASN A 165 -11.88 1.89 -14.78
N GLY A 166 -12.54 1.89 -13.61
CA GLY A 166 -13.34 0.78 -13.11
C GLY A 166 -12.56 -0.29 -12.35
N ASP A 167 -11.24 -0.18 -12.24
CA ASP A 167 -10.44 -1.04 -11.37
C ASP A 167 -10.78 -0.74 -9.90
N VAL A 168 -10.65 -1.73 -9.03
CA VAL A 168 -11.03 -1.62 -7.61
C VAL A 168 -9.87 -2.06 -6.73
N ASP A 169 -9.57 -1.26 -5.70
CA ASP A 169 -8.69 -1.65 -4.62
C ASP A 169 -9.49 -1.80 -3.32
N TYR A 170 -9.28 -2.90 -2.61
CA TYR A 170 -9.70 -3.04 -1.22
C TYR A 170 -8.47 -2.75 -0.34
N VAL A 171 -8.54 -1.67 0.41
CA VAL A 171 -7.47 -1.20 1.29
C VAL A 171 -7.83 -1.58 2.72
N TYR A 172 -6.93 -2.28 3.40
CA TYR A 172 -7.09 -2.71 4.78
C TYR A 172 -6.16 -1.89 5.67
N LEU A 173 -6.75 -1.11 6.57
CA LEU A 173 -6.01 -0.29 7.52
C LEU A 173 -5.95 -0.97 8.88
N ASP A 174 -4.77 -0.97 9.47
CA ASP A 174 -4.57 -1.38 10.86
C ASP A 174 -5.49 -0.58 11.79
N PRO A 175 -6.17 -1.20 12.77
CA PRO A 175 -7.14 -0.50 13.63
C PRO A 175 -6.50 0.49 14.60
N ASP A 176 -5.23 0.31 14.96
CA ASP A 176 -4.53 1.12 15.96
C ASP A 176 -3.64 2.18 15.30
N TYR A 177 -2.92 1.80 14.23
CA TYR A 177 -1.95 2.63 13.54
C TYR A 177 -2.48 3.30 12.27
N PHE A 178 -3.59 2.83 11.71
CA PHE A 178 -4.21 3.31 10.45
C PHE A 178 -3.30 3.27 9.20
N LEU A 179 -2.17 2.57 9.27
CA LEU A 179 -1.35 2.26 8.11
C LEU A 179 -1.97 1.10 7.31
N GLU A 180 -1.72 1.06 6.00
CA GLU A 180 -2.16 -0.05 5.16
C GLU A 180 -1.41 -1.33 5.52
N ILE A 181 -2.10 -2.41 5.86
CA ILE A 181 -1.48 -3.72 6.11
C ILE A 181 -1.69 -4.67 4.94
N ARG A 182 -2.76 -4.46 4.14
CA ARG A 182 -3.07 -5.24 2.93
C ARG A 182 -3.80 -4.39 1.91
N ILE A 183 -3.49 -4.62 0.63
CA ILE A 183 -4.27 -4.10 -0.50
C ILE A 183 -4.61 -5.27 -1.42
N ILE A 184 -5.89 -5.42 -1.78
CA ILE A 184 -6.33 -6.37 -2.80
C ILE A 184 -6.76 -5.57 -4.02
N SER A 185 -5.99 -5.64 -5.11
CA SER A 185 -6.28 -4.94 -6.36
C SER A 185 -6.98 -5.84 -7.35
N GLN A 186 -8.12 -5.40 -7.86
CA GLN A 186 -8.87 -6.04 -8.94
C GLN A 186 -8.71 -5.22 -10.21
N ILE A 187 -7.91 -5.72 -11.14
CA ILE A 187 -7.55 -5.03 -12.37
C ILE A 187 -8.12 -5.81 -13.55
N THR A 188 -8.79 -5.13 -14.48
CA THR A 188 -9.19 -5.75 -15.75
C THR A 188 -8.07 -5.53 -16.77
N GLN A 189 -7.44 -6.62 -17.22
CA GLN A 189 -6.37 -6.59 -18.20
C GLN A 189 -6.67 -7.56 -19.34
N GLN A 190 -6.67 -7.08 -20.58
CA GLN A 190 -7.00 -7.85 -21.78
C GLN A 190 -8.35 -8.60 -21.66
N GLY A 191 -9.34 -7.99 -20.99
CA GLY A 191 -10.65 -8.58 -20.74
C GLY A 191 -10.70 -9.61 -19.60
N ALA A 192 -9.57 -9.98 -19.02
CA ALA A 192 -9.50 -10.86 -17.85
C ALA A 192 -9.41 -10.05 -16.55
N LYS A 193 -10.12 -10.51 -15.51
CA LYS A 193 -10.01 -9.94 -14.16
C LYS A 193 -8.83 -10.58 -13.44
N ILE A 194 -7.84 -9.77 -13.10
CA ILE A 194 -6.68 -10.15 -12.29
C ILE A 194 -6.92 -9.66 -10.87
N VAL A 195 -6.70 -10.51 -9.89
CA VAL A 195 -6.80 -10.15 -8.47
C VAL A 195 -5.44 -10.38 -7.82
N LEU A 196 -4.81 -9.27 -7.45
CA LEU A 196 -3.53 -9.25 -6.74
C LEU A 196 -3.77 -8.97 -5.26
N GLU A 197 -3.03 -9.64 -4.41
CA GLU A 197 -2.98 -9.39 -2.97
C GLU A 197 -1.58 -8.92 -2.62
N THR A 198 -1.50 -7.78 -1.95
CA THR A 198 -0.25 -7.15 -1.51
C THR A 198 -0.30 -6.94 -0.01
N ASP A 199 0.59 -7.59 0.71
CA ASP A 199 0.81 -7.38 2.14
C ASP A 199 1.91 -6.34 2.34
N LEU A 200 1.70 -5.42 3.28
CA LEU A 200 2.55 -4.27 3.55
C LEU A 200 2.98 -4.27 5.02
N GLY A 201 4.27 -4.04 5.27
CA GLY A 201 4.81 -4.03 6.62
C GLY A 201 6.13 -3.27 6.71
N ASP A 202 6.75 -3.33 7.90
CA ASP A 202 8.06 -2.74 8.20
C ASP A 202 8.13 -1.26 7.76
N TYR A 203 7.16 -0.46 8.23
CA TYR A 203 7.06 0.95 7.85
C TYR A 203 8.21 1.78 8.39
N GLU A 204 8.93 2.46 7.49
CA GLU A 204 10.05 3.35 7.82
C GLU A 204 9.83 4.77 7.28
N LYS A 205 10.45 5.74 7.95
CA LYS A 205 10.27 7.16 7.63
C LYS A 205 11.30 7.64 6.58
N VAL A 206 10.80 8.12 5.44
CA VAL A 206 11.62 8.70 4.35
C VAL A 206 11.08 10.09 4.02
N GLY A 207 11.90 11.12 4.17
CA GLY A 207 11.49 12.50 3.90
C GLY A 207 10.33 13.00 4.77
N GLY A 208 10.16 12.44 5.98
CA GLY A 208 9.06 12.77 6.89
C GLY A 208 7.81 11.91 6.73
N VAL A 209 7.74 11.05 5.72
CA VAL A 209 6.59 10.18 5.39
C VAL A 209 6.95 8.73 5.66
N TYR A 210 6.02 7.95 6.22
CA TYR A 210 6.17 6.50 6.40
C TYR A 210 5.79 5.76 5.12
N PHE A 211 6.69 4.86 4.69
CA PHE A 211 6.52 3.94 3.56
C PHE A 211 6.75 2.50 4.01
N PRO A 212 6.05 1.50 3.43
CA PRO A 212 6.31 0.10 3.73
C PRO A 212 7.69 -0.32 3.19
N PHE A 213 8.48 -1.00 4.00
CA PHE A 213 9.80 -1.53 3.62
C PHE A 213 9.75 -3.04 3.37
N SER A 214 8.65 -3.71 3.73
CA SER A 214 8.33 -5.08 3.34
C SER A 214 7.05 -5.06 2.51
N ILE A 215 7.12 -5.54 1.26
CA ILE A 215 6.01 -5.58 0.32
C ILE A 215 5.98 -6.97 -0.28
N GLU A 216 4.91 -7.72 -0.01
CA GLU A 216 4.74 -9.08 -0.54
C GLU A 216 3.50 -9.14 -1.43
N THR A 217 3.70 -9.47 -2.72
CA THR A 217 2.64 -9.41 -3.73
C THR A 217 2.54 -10.71 -4.52
N GLY A 218 1.31 -11.16 -4.77
CA GLY A 218 1.01 -12.31 -5.64
C GLY A 218 -0.45 -12.36 -6.04
N SER A 219 -0.80 -13.34 -6.85
CA SER A 219 -2.23 -13.61 -7.14
C SER A 219 -2.95 -13.99 -5.84
N LYS A 220 -4.14 -13.46 -5.60
CA LYS A 220 -4.90 -13.77 -4.39
C LYS A 220 -5.09 -15.28 -4.23
N GLY A 221 -4.71 -15.80 -3.06
CA GLY A 221 -4.76 -17.22 -2.73
C GLY A 221 -3.62 -18.07 -3.31
N SER A 222 -2.62 -17.46 -3.95
CA SER A 222 -1.41 -18.14 -4.39
C SER A 222 -0.35 -18.14 -3.29
N ASN A 223 0.39 -19.23 -3.18
CA ASN A 223 1.60 -19.30 -2.34
C ASN A 223 2.86 -18.80 -3.09
N ASP A 224 2.75 -18.55 -4.39
CA ASP A 224 3.84 -17.99 -5.19
C ASP A 224 3.71 -16.46 -5.19
N LYS A 225 4.25 -15.85 -4.15
CA LYS A 225 4.33 -14.39 -3.98
C LYS A 225 5.78 -13.94 -4.22
N GLN A 226 5.93 -12.76 -4.76
CA GLN A 226 7.20 -12.04 -4.78
C GLN A 226 7.28 -11.11 -3.56
N LYS A 227 8.48 -10.96 -3.00
CA LYS A 227 8.70 -10.10 -1.84
C LYS A 227 9.77 -9.05 -2.15
N ILE A 228 9.44 -7.79 -1.94
CA ILE A 228 10.37 -6.68 -1.99
C ILE A 228 10.74 -6.33 -0.54
N ILE A 229 12.04 -6.32 -0.27
CA ILE A 229 12.61 -5.85 1.00
C ILE A 229 13.40 -4.59 0.66
N LEU A 230 12.88 -3.45 1.08
CA LEU A 230 13.56 -2.16 0.93
C LEU A 230 14.63 -2.03 2.04
N GLU A 231 15.74 -1.40 1.71
CA GLU A 231 16.88 -1.20 2.60
C GLU A 231 17.22 0.28 2.74
N LYS A 232 16.84 1.07 1.73
CA LYS A 232 17.09 2.51 1.71
C LYS A 232 15.99 3.24 0.97
N GLY A 233 15.56 4.38 1.53
CA GLY A 233 14.68 5.35 0.89
C GLY A 233 15.32 6.74 0.86
N GLU A 234 15.13 7.48 -0.23
CA GLU A 234 15.58 8.85 -0.38
C GLU A 234 14.46 9.68 -1.02
N ALA A 235 14.09 10.79 -0.36
CA ALA A 235 13.05 11.69 -0.84
C ALA A 235 13.66 12.96 -1.44
N ASN A 236 12.98 13.50 -2.47
CA ASN A 236 13.30 14.77 -3.10
C ASN A 236 14.70 14.87 -3.71
N GLY A 237 15.32 13.73 -4.04
CA GLY A 237 16.53 13.70 -4.83
C GLY A 237 16.28 14.18 -6.27
N PRO A 238 17.28 14.76 -6.96
CA PRO A 238 17.13 15.22 -8.33
C PRO A 238 16.94 14.02 -9.30
N VAL A 239 15.89 14.07 -10.11
CA VAL A 239 15.60 13.06 -11.14
C VAL A 239 15.11 13.77 -12.39
N ASP A 240 15.80 13.56 -13.52
CA ASP A 240 15.40 14.08 -14.82
C ASP A 240 14.18 13.31 -15.34
N ASP A 241 13.27 13.99 -16.06
CA ASP A 241 12.12 13.36 -16.68
C ASP A 241 12.51 12.35 -17.77
N ALA A 242 13.64 12.56 -18.45
CA ALA A 242 14.20 11.63 -19.41
C ALA A 242 14.47 10.23 -18.81
N PHE A 243 14.68 10.14 -17.50
CA PHE A 243 14.88 8.86 -16.78
C PHE A 243 13.70 7.91 -16.92
N PHE A 244 12.49 8.44 -17.08
CA PHE A 244 11.25 7.65 -17.18
C PHE A 244 10.83 7.40 -18.63
N GLN A 245 11.39 8.16 -19.59
CA GLN A 245 10.99 8.10 -20.99
C GLN A 245 11.49 6.83 -21.68
N PHE A 246 10.79 6.46 -22.75
CA PHE A 246 11.26 5.39 -23.64
C PHE A 246 12.67 5.69 -24.15
N PRO A 247 13.64 4.77 -24.01
CA PRO A 247 15.01 5.03 -24.40
C PRO A 247 15.12 5.40 -25.89
N ALA A 248 15.91 6.42 -26.18
CA ALA A 248 16.26 6.75 -27.56
C ALA A 248 17.05 5.59 -28.18
N PRO A 249 16.88 5.33 -29.48
CA PRO A 249 17.70 4.34 -30.17
C PRO A 249 19.19 4.60 -29.96
N ALA A 250 19.95 3.57 -29.60
CA ALA A 250 21.40 3.70 -29.53
C ALA A 250 21.93 4.25 -30.84
N LYS A 251 22.68 5.37 -30.81
CA LYS A 251 23.38 5.85 -31.98
C LYS A 251 24.30 4.72 -32.45
N LYS A 252 24.03 4.17 -33.66
CA LYS A 252 24.96 3.24 -34.31
C LYS A 252 26.27 4.01 -34.51
N SER A 253 27.28 3.65 -33.76
CA SER A 253 28.66 4.10 -33.96
C SER A 253 29.28 3.42 -35.17
#